data_fd1de1a5278eb3c169d16ac1d2d7ce96
#
_entry.id   fd1de1a5278eb3c169d16ac1d2d7ce96
#
_cell.length_a   1.000
_cell.length_b   1.000
_cell.length_c   1.000
_cell.angle_alpha   90.00
_cell.angle_beta   90.00
_cell.angle_gamma   90.00
#
_symmetry.space_group_name_H-M   'P 1'
#
loop_
_entity.id
_entity.type
_entity.pdbx_description
1 polymer ?
#
loop_
_entity_poly.entity_id
_entity_poly.type
_entity_poly.pdbx_seq_one_letter_code
_entity_poly.pdbx_strand_id
1 'polypeptide(L)'
;MQKRIAGFTLFLALLGILAVSPKPASAQQVPGPHPAYLHALSDLRLARAYLDQIAWPPVQRDEEHAIRQIDAAIEEIKRASIDDGKNLEDHPPIDVHMRPDGRFRKALELLDKAHNDTARAEDVPQARGMRDRAIAHIDEAHGTVDDAIRRVRWEEYRGM
;
A
#
# COMPACT_ATOMS: atom_id res chain seq x y z
N MET A 1 -53.28 71.70 -3.21
CA MET A 1 -53.52 70.30 -3.48
C MET A 1 -52.19 69.52 -3.33
N GLN A 2 -52.05 68.86 -2.24
CA GLN A 2 -50.81 68.10 -1.90
C GLN A 2 -50.90 66.65 -2.45
N LYS A 3 -49.85 66.22 -3.12
CA LYS A 3 -49.65 64.78 -3.33
C LYS A 3 -48.25 64.40 -2.82
N ARG A 4 -48.27 63.68 -1.73
CA ARG A 4 -47.10 63.05 -1.10
C ARG A 4 -46.74 61.83 -1.93
N ILE A 5 -45.46 61.69 -2.32
CA ILE A 5 -44.93 60.46 -2.92
C ILE A 5 -43.98 59.88 -1.86
N ALA A 6 -44.37 58.72 -1.34
CA ALA A 6 -43.61 57.97 -0.37
C ALA A 6 -42.48 57.26 -1.12
N GLY A 7 -41.25 57.48 -0.68
CA GLY A 7 -40.08 56.74 -1.14
C GLY A 7 -40.03 55.36 -0.53
N PHE A 8 -40.01 54.35 -1.36
CA PHE A 8 -39.85 52.94 -0.97
C PHE A 8 -38.37 52.58 -1.09
N THR A 9 -37.66 52.58 0.03
CA THR A 9 -36.29 52.13 0.08
C THR A 9 -36.25 50.60 0.14
N LEU A 10 -35.86 50.00 -0.99
CA LEU A 10 -35.65 48.55 -1.10
C LEU A 10 -34.31 48.19 -0.51
N PHE A 11 -34.33 47.56 0.66
CA PHE A 11 -33.16 47.01 1.35
C PHE A 11 -32.87 45.63 0.76
N LEU A 12 -31.86 45.56 -0.12
CA LEU A 12 -31.43 44.30 -0.73
C LEU A 12 -30.49 43.59 0.27
N ALA A 13 -31.03 42.69 1.05
CA ALA A 13 -30.23 41.79 1.94
C ALA A 13 -29.55 40.75 1.08
N LEU A 14 -28.24 40.92 0.87
CA LEU A 14 -27.37 39.93 0.21
C LEU A 14 -27.10 38.76 1.17
N LEU A 15 -27.89 37.69 1.08
CA LEU A 15 -27.67 36.48 1.82
C LEU A 15 -26.47 35.72 1.19
N GLY A 16 -25.28 35.84 1.81
CA GLY A 16 -24.11 35.06 1.46
C GLY A 16 -24.33 33.60 1.80
N ILE A 17 -24.64 32.79 0.82
CA ILE A 17 -24.66 31.33 0.96
C ILE A 17 -23.21 30.88 1.01
N LEU A 18 -22.70 30.59 2.21
CA LEU A 18 -21.47 29.85 2.41
C LEU A 18 -21.69 28.43 1.91
N ALA A 19 -21.24 28.16 0.68
CA ALA A 19 -21.19 26.83 0.14
C ALA A 19 -20.14 26.03 0.95
N VAL A 20 -20.59 25.35 2.00
CA VAL A 20 -19.82 24.31 2.65
C VAL A 20 -19.76 23.14 1.68
N SER A 21 -18.64 23.04 0.95
CA SER A 21 -18.35 21.85 0.15
C SER A 21 -18.26 20.65 1.10
N PRO A 22 -19.12 19.63 0.97
CA PRO A 22 -18.96 18.42 1.76
C PRO A 22 -17.61 17.81 1.37
N LYS A 23 -16.68 17.74 2.33
CA LYS A 23 -15.50 16.91 2.20
C LYS A 23 -16.00 15.51 1.80
N PRO A 24 -15.45 14.88 0.73
CA PRO A 24 -15.83 13.51 0.44
C PRO A 24 -15.52 12.70 1.71
N ALA A 25 -16.56 12.17 2.33
CA ALA A 25 -16.40 11.20 3.39
C ALA A 25 -15.56 10.08 2.77
N SER A 26 -14.36 9.88 3.28
CA SER A 26 -13.60 8.67 2.97
C SER A 26 -14.54 7.53 3.31
N ALA A 27 -15.04 6.84 2.27
CA ALA A 27 -15.89 5.70 2.48
C ALA A 27 -15.10 4.75 3.38
N GLN A 28 -15.53 4.62 4.63
CA GLN A 28 -14.98 3.64 5.53
C GLN A 28 -15.22 2.29 4.87
N GLN A 29 -14.15 1.76 4.23
CA GLN A 29 -14.23 0.45 3.60
C GLN A 29 -14.59 -0.55 4.68
N VAL A 30 -15.80 -1.07 4.60
CA VAL A 30 -16.22 -2.18 5.45
C VAL A 30 -15.23 -3.32 5.16
N PRO A 31 -14.54 -3.87 6.17
CA PRO A 31 -13.66 -5.00 5.94
C PRO A 31 -14.46 -6.13 5.27
N GLY A 32 -13.94 -6.65 4.16
CA GLY A 32 -14.50 -7.82 3.50
C GLY A 32 -14.29 -9.09 4.34
N PRO A 33 -14.74 -10.25 3.86
CA PRO A 33 -14.63 -11.52 4.59
C PRO A 33 -13.17 -11.89 4.95
N HIS A 34 -12.15 -11.32 4.26
CA HIS A 34 -10.73 -11.59 4.50
C HIS A 34 -9.90 -10.30 4.65
N PRO A 35 -10.10 -9.49 5.72
CA PRO A 35 -9.39 -8.22 5.91
C PRO A 35 -7.86 -8.40 6.00
N ALA A 36 -7.38 -9.52 6.52
CA ALA A 36 -5.97 -9.83 6.62
C ALA A 36 -5.30 -9.92 5.24
N TYR A 37 -5.95 -10.53 4.26
CA TYR A 37 -5.44 -10.56 2.88
C TYR A 37 -5.33 -9.17 2.26
N LEU A 38 -6.23 -8.26 2.57
CA LEU A 38 -6.18 -6.89 2.06
C LEU A 38 -5.01 -6.10 2.65
N HIS A 39 -4.74 -6.30 3.94
CA HIS A 39 -3.55 -5.72 4.58
C HIS A 39 -2.27 -6.29 3.97
N ALA A 40 -2.19 -7.62 3.84
CA ALA A 40 -1.05 -8.27 3.20
C ALA A 40 -0.82 -7.77 1.76
N LEU A 41 -1.88 -7.59 0.95
CA LEU A 41 -1.78 -7.04 -0.40
C LEU A 41 -1.24 -5.60 -0.41
N SER A 42 -1.71 -4.75 0.51
CA SER A 42 -1.21 -3.37 0.64
C SER A 42 0.27 -3.35 1.02
N ASP A 43 0.68 -4.15 2.00
CA ASP A 43 2.06 -4.22 2.46
C ASP A 43 3.00 -4.81 1.39
N LEU A 44 2.58 -5.85 0.66
CA LEU A 44 3.34 -6.43 -0.46
C LEU A 44 3.56 -5.41 -1.59
N ARG A 45 2.53 -4.66 -1.97
CA ARG A 45 2.67 -3.61 -2.99
C ARG A 45 3.61 -2.50 -2.55
N LEU A 46 3.51 -2.10 -1.28
CA LEU A 46 4.39 -1.09 -0.73
C LEU A 46 5.85 -1.60 -0.68
N ALA A 47 6.08 -2.85 -0.26
CA ALA A 47 7.39 -3.49 -0.30
C ALA A 47 7.96 -3.52 -1.73
N ARG A 48 7.15 -3.97 -2.71
CA ARG A 48 7.48 -3.95 -4.13
C ARG A 48 7.90 -2.55 -4.60
N ALA A 49 7.11 -1.53 -4.27
CA ALA A 49 7.38 -0.16 -4.68
C ALA A 49 8.68 0.39 -4.08
N TYR A 50 9.07 0.00 -2.88
CA TYR A 50 10.37 0.34 -2.31
C TYR A 50 11.53 -0.36 -3.03
N LEU A 51 11.37 -1.61 -3.47
CA LEU A 51 12.38 -2.35 -4.22
C LEU A 51 12.47 -1.89 -5.69
N ASP A 52 11.38 -1.44 -6.29
CA ASP A 52 11.30 -0.94 -7.68
C ASP A 52 11.84 0.49 -7.84
N GLN A 53 12.52 1.04 -6.83
CA GLN A 53 13.27 2.29 -6.97
C GLN A 53 14.53 2.04 -7.82
N ILE A 54 15.26 3.12 -8.17
CA ILE A 54 16.50 3.02 -8.95
C ILE A 54 17.35 1.88 -8.40
N ALA A 55 17.56 0.86 -9.22
CA ALA A 55 18.28 -0.35 -8.85
C ALA A 55 19.73 -0.01 -8.42
N TRP A 56 20.16 -0.60 -7.33
CA TRP A 56 21.56 -0.50 -6.93
C TRP A 56 22.33 -1.64 -7.59
N PRO A 57 23.28 -1.34 -8.50
CA PRO A 57 23.92 -2.36 -9.35
C PRO A 57 24.44 -3.61 -8.62
N PRO A 58 25.04 -3.51 -7.42
CA PRO A 58 25.55 -4.70 -6.72
C PRO A 58 24.47 -5.71 -6.32
N VAL A 59 23.22 -5.28 -6.15
CA VAL A 59 22.11 -6.12 -5.69
C VAL A 59 20.90 -6.10 -6.62
N GLN A 60 21.04 -5.55 -7.81
CA GLN A 60 19.95 -5.45 -8.78
C GLN A 60 19.25 -6.79 -9.04
N ARG A 61 20.01 -7.90 -9.17
CA ARG A 61 19.41 -9.23 -9.40
C ARG A 61 18.59 -9.71 -8.21
N ASP A 62 19.01 -9.35 -7.01
CA ASP A 62 18.29 -9.70 -5.78
C ASP A 62 17.00 -8.88 -5.68
N GLU A 63 17.04 -7.56 -6.02
CA GLU A 63 15.86 -6.70 -6.12
C GLU A 63 14.86 -7.27 -7.12
N GLU A 64 15.30 -7.58 -8.35
CA GLU A 64 14.46 -8.17 -9.39
C GLU A 64 13.87 -9.54 -8.97
N HIS A 65 14.66 -10.37 -8.27
CA HIS A 65 14.18 -11.66 -7.80
C HIS A 65 13.12 -11.48 -6.70
N ALA A 66 13.39 -10.63 -5.70
CA ALA A 66 12.43 -10.34 -4.64
C ALA A 66 11.12 -9.76 -5.19
N ILE A 67 11.18 -8.85 -6.16
CA ILE A 67 9.99 -8.30 -6.84
C ILE A 67 9.16 -9.41 -7.51
N ARG A 68 9.80 -10.35 -8.22
CA ARG A 68 9.07 -11.49 -8.82
C ARG A 68 8.38 -12.37 -7.77
N GLN A 69 9.01 -12.60 -6.63
CA GLN A 69 8.40 -13.38 -5.54
C GLN A 69 7.23 -12.62 -4.91
N ILE A 70 7.36 -11.30 -4.71
CA ILE A 70 6.27 -10.47 -4.22
C ILE A 70 5.08 -10.49 -5.20
N ASP A 71 5.32 -10.37 -6.50
CA ASP A 71 4.28 -10.43 -7.52
C ASP A 71 3.56 -11.80 -7.51
N ALA A 72 4.30 -12.90 -7.34
CA ALA A 72 3.73 -14.24 -7.20
C ALA A 72 2.86 -14.37 -5.92
N ALA A 73 3.32 -13.84 -4.79
CA ALA A 73 2.54 -13.82 -3.55
C ALA A 73 1.22 -13.02 -3.71
N ILE A 74 1.29 -11.86 -4.36
CA ILE A 74 0.13 -11.02 -4.66
C ILE A 74 -0.91 -11.81 -5.48
N GLU A 75 -0.48 -12.54 -6.52
CA GLU A 75 -1.38 -13.34 -7.34
C GLU A 75 -2.01 -14.51 -6.56
N GLU A 76 -1.29 -15.17 -5.67
CA GLU A 76 -1.87 -16.22 -4.82
C GLU A 76 -2.90 -15.66 -3.84
N ILE A 77 -2.63 -14.51 -3.21
CA ILE A 77 -3.55 -13.84 -2.30
C ILE A 77 -4.80 -13.34 -3.05
N LYS A 78 -4.62 -12.76 -4.25
CA LYS A 78 -5.76 -12.37 -5.10
C LYS A 78 -6.67 -13.54 -5.41
N ARG A 79 -6.11 -14.70 -5.73
CA ARG A 79 -6.91 -15.93 -5.98
C ARG A 79 -7.65 -16.40 -4.72
N ALA A 80 -7.02 -16.26 -3.56
CA ALA A 80 -7.64 -16.62 -2.29
C ALA A 80 -8.77 -15.64 -1.87
N SER A 81 -8.70 -14.39 -2.33
CA SER A 81 -9.60 -13.29 -1.95
C SER A 81 -10.57 -12.83 -3.06
N ILE A 82 -10.84 -13.67 -4.04
CA ILE A 82 -11.54 -13.34 -5.32
C ILE A 82 -12.87 -12.59 -5.14
N ASP A 83 -13.52 -12.67 -4.00
CA ASP A 83 -14.90 -12.15 -3.85
C ASP A 83 -14.99 -10.76 -3.20
N ASP A 84 -13.88 -10.05 -2.94
CA ASP A 84 -13.94 -8.85 -2.10
C ASP A 84 -14.24 -7.53 -2.82
N GLY A 85 -14.26 -7.48 -4.15
CA GLY A 85 -14.66 -6.30 -4.96
C GLY A 85 -13.93 -4.99 -4.65
N LYS A 86 -12.78 -5.03 -3.96
CA LYS A 86 -12.01 -3.87 -3.50
C LYS A 86 -10.90 -3.49 -4.48
N ASN A 87 -10.45 -2.23 -4.40
CA ASN A 87 -9.27 -1.79 -5.16
C ASN A 87 -8.03 -2.54 -4.68
N LEU A 88 -7.65 -3.57 -5.42
CA LEU A 88 -6.51 -4.43 -5.14
C LEU A 88 -5.15 -3.80 -5.56
N GLU A 89 -5.14 -2.59 -6.11
CA GLU A 89 -3.92 -1.91 -6.59
C GLU A 89 -3.46 -0.77 -5.67
N ASP A 90 -4.16 -0.53 -4.55
CA ASP A 90 -3.85 0.56 -3.64
C ASP A 90 -2.71 0.21 -2.68
N HIS A 91 -1.82 1.18 -2.45
CA HIS A 91 -0.80 1.15 -1.41
C HIS A 91 -0.51 2.59 -0.93
N PRO A 92 -0.02 2.78 0.32
CA PRO A 92 0.42 4.08 0.79
C PRO A 92 1.55 4.66 -0.08
N PRO A 93 1.70 6.00 -0.12
CA PRO A 93 2.82 6.62 -0.85
C PRO A 93 4.17 6.19 -0.25
N ILE A 94 5.16 6.01 -1.12
CA ILE A 94 6.53 5.66 -0.73
C ILE A 94 7.35 6.91 -0.43
N ASP A 95 8.34 6.79 0.46
CA ASP A 95 9.37 7.81 0.66
C ASP A 95 10.48 7.63 -0.39
N VAL A 96 10.39 8.43 -1.46
CA VAL A 96 11.36 8.42 -2.56
C VAL A 96 12.75 8.96 -2.18
N HIS A 97 12.87 9.63 -1.03
CA HIS A 97 14.15 10.17 -0.54
C HIS A 97 14.90 9.20 0.36
N MET A 98 14.30 8.07 0.68
CA MET A 98 14.92 7.06 1.52
C MET A 98 16.16 6.45 0.85
N ARG A 99 17.25 6.33 1.60
CA ARG A 99 18.49 5.69 1.13
C ARG A 99 18.26 4.20 0.81
N PRO A 100 19.06 3.58 -0.08
CA PRO A 100 18.90 2.20 -0.47
C PRO A 100 18.80 1.22 0.71
N ASP A 101 19.70 1.35 1.70
CA ASP A 101 19.69 0.52 2.91
C ASP A 101 18.40 0.67 3.75
N GLY A 102 17.87 1.88 3.79
CA GLY A 102 16.58 2.18 4.44
C GLY A 102 15.40 1.55 3.68
N ARG A 103 15.43 1.59 2.34
CA ARG A 103 14.40 0.98 1.48
C ARG A 103 14.33 -0.53 1.67
N PHE A 104 15.47 -1.21 1.68
CA PHE A 104 15.55 -2.65 1.93
C PHE A 104 15.02 -3.02 3.31
N ARG A 105 15.42 -2.30 4.37
CA ARG A 105 14.87 -2.52 5.72
C ARG A 105 13.37 -2.30 5.78
N LYS A 106 12.87 -1.27 5.07
CA LYS A 106 11.43 -1.02 5.01
C LYS A 106 10.70 -2.12 4.25
N ALA A 107 11.27 -2.61 3.16
CA ALA A 107 10.72 -3.75 2.44
C ALA A 107 10.66 -5.01 3.33
N LEU A 108 11.71 -5.32 4.12
CA LEU A 108 11.69 -6.43 5.08
C LEU A 108 10.57 -6.28 6.11
N GLU A 109 10.42 -5.10 6.74
CA GLU A 109 9.34 -4.84 7.69
C GLU A 109 7.95 -5.10 7.10
N LEU A 110 7.77 -4.70 5.84
CA LEU A 110 6.49 -4.89 5.14
C LEU A 110 6.26 -6.36 4.76
N LEU A 111 7.31 -7.08 4.38
CA LEU A 111 7.24 -8.53 4.12
C LEU A 111 6.90 -9.31 5.39
N ASP A 112 7.47 -8.95 6.55
CA ASP A 112 7.10 -9.52 7.85
C ASP A 112 5.62 -9.30 8.18
N LYS A 113 5.11 -8.08 7.95
CA LYS A 113 3.70 -7.78 8.16
C LYS A 113 2.81 -8.59 7.22
N ALA A 114 3.14 -8.63 5.94
CA ALA A 114 2.39 -9.38 4.93
C ALA A 114 2.37 -10.88 5.25
N HIS A 115 3.50 -11.45 5.68
CA HIS A 115 3.58 -12.83 6.15
C HIS A 115 2.60 -13.08 7.31
N ASN A 116 2.67 -12.24 8.36
CA ASN A 116 1.84 -12.38 9.55
C ASN A 116 0.34 -12.22 9.22
N ASP A 117 -0.02 -11.28 8.36
CA ASP A 117 -1.41 -11.08 7.96
C ASP A 117 -1.91 -12.22 7.09
N THR A 118 -1.09 -12.73 6.15
CA THR A 118 -1.42 -13.91 5.35
C THR A 118 -1.59 -15.16 6.22
N ALA A 119 -0.73 -15.36 7.21
CA ALA A 119 -0.80 -16.49 8.14
C ALA A 119 -2.03 -16.43 9.06
N ARG A 120 -2.52 -15.23 9.39
CA ARG A 120 -3.73 -15.02 10.21
C ARG A 120 -5.02 -15.03 9.38
N ALA A 121 -4.92 -15.02 8.05
CA ALA A 121 -6.08 -15.02 7.19
C ALA A 121 -6.93 -16.24 7.46
N GLU A 122 -8.25 -16.05 7.41
CA GLU A 122 -9.21 -17.09 7.72
C GLU A 122 -9.02 -18.31 6.82
N ASP A 123 -9.06 -19.49 7.44
CA ASP A 123 -8.64 -20.73 6.82
C ASP A 123 -9.83 -21.40 6.09
N VAL A 124 -10.25 -20.84 4.98
CA VAL A 124 -11.17 -21.53 4.08
C VAL A 124 -10.40 -22.72 3.46
N PRO A 125 -10.85 -23.97 3.61
CA PRO A 125 -10.13 -25.14 3.13
C PRO A 125 -9.69 -25.06 1.67
N GLN A 126 -10.51 -24.44 0.81
CA GLN A 126 -10.21 -24.26 -0.62
C GLN A 126 -9.08 -23.23 -0.88
N ALA A 127 -8.92 -22.25 0.00
CA ALA A 127 -7.90 -21.22 -0.10
C ALA A 127 -6.55 -21.61 0.57
N ARG A 128 -6.53 -22.67 1.38
CA ARG A 128 -5.37 -23.08 2.17
C ARG A 128 -4.10 -23.25 1.34
N GLY A 129 -4.20 -23.96 0.21
CA GLY A 129 -3.05 -24.15 -0.67
C GLY A 129 -2.54 -22.85 -1.32
N MET A 130 -3.41 -21.88 -1.59
CA MET A 130 -3.01 -20.57 -2.10
C MET A 130 -2.34 -19.73 -1.01
N ARG A 131 -2.87 -19.74 0.21
CA ARG A 131 -2.24 -19.13 1.37
C ARG A 131 -0.82 -19.66 1.61
N ASP A 132 -0.66 -20.97 1.62
CA ASP A 132 0.63 -21.60 1.89
C ASP A 132 1.67 -21.27 0.80
N ARG A 133 1.25 -21.19 -0.47
CA ARG A 133 2.14 -20.72 -1.54
C ARG A 133 2.46 -19.23 -1.44
N ALA A 134 1.48 -18.39 -1.08
CA ALA A 134 1.72 -16.98 -0.84
C ALA A 134 2.76 -16.76 0.26
N ILE A 135 2.63 -17.47 1.38
CA ILE A 135 3.63 -17.45 2.47
C ILE A 135 5.01 -17.85 1.96
N ALA A 136 5.11 -18.97 1.22
CA ALA A 136 6.39 -19.41 0.68
C ALA A 136 7.06 -18.36 -0.23
N HIS A 137 6.30 -17.67 -1.07
CA HIS A 137 6.81 -16.58 -1.90
C HIS A 137 7.22 -15.35 -1.06
N ILE A 138 6.47 -15.02 -0.01
CA ILE A 138 6.84 -13.92 0.90
C ILE A 138 8.16 -14.24 1.61
N ASP A 139 8.32 -15.44 2.11
CA ASP A 139 9.54 -15.90 2.79
C ASP A 139 10.76 -15.90 1.86
N GLU A 140 10.58 -16.32 0.60
CA GLU A 140 11.61 -16.26 -0.43
C GLU A 140 12.04 -14.81 -0.72
N ALA A 141 11.06 -13.91 -0.89
CA ALA A 141 11.33 -12.49 -1.08
C ALA A 141 12.07 -11.88 0.12
N HIS A 142 11.63 -12.19 1.34
CA HIS A 142 12.26 -11.74 2.58
C HIS A 142 13.72 -12.19 2.65
N GLY A 143 13.99 -13.50 2.46
CA GLY A 143 15.34 -14.05 2.44
C GLY A 143 16.24 -13.37 1.42
N THR A 144 15.72 -13.12 0.21
CA THR A 144 16.45 -12.46 -0.87
C THR A 144 16.83 -11.02 -0.50
N VAL A 145 15.92 -10.25 0.07
CA VAL A 145 16.18 -8.85 0.50
C VAL A 145 17.17 -8.82 1.67
N ASP A 146 17.08 -9.76 2.61
CA ASP A 146 18.02 -9.84 3.73
C ASP A 146 19.44 -10.20 3.25
N ASP A 147 19.58 -11.11 2.27
CA ASP A 147 20.84 -11.43 1.62
C ASP A 147 21.43 -10.21 0.88
N ALA A 148 20.59 -9.43 0.21
CA ALA A 148 21.00 -8.18 -0.44
C ALA A 148 21.60 -7.19 0.58
N ILE A 149 20.94 -7.01 1.72
CA ILE A 149 21.43 -6.13 2.80
C ILE A 149 22.80 -6.61 3.31
N ARG A 150 22.98 -7.92 3.53
CA ARG A 150 24.25 -8.50 3.98
C ARG A 150 25.35 -8.27 2.96
N ARG A 151 25.07 -8.45 1.67
CA ARG A 151 26.02 -8.25 0.57
C ARG A 151 26.48 -6.81 0.49
N VAL A 152 25.55 -5.87 0.58
CA VAL A 152 25.85 -4.43 0.60
C VAL A 152 26.79 -4.06 1.72
N ARG A 153 26.49 -4.48 2.95
CA ARG A 153 27.35 -4.20 4.11
C ARG A 153 28.74 -4.80 3.96
N TRP A 154 28.84 -5.97 3.36
CA TRP A 154 30.11 -6.63 3.11
C TRP A 154 30.97 -5.87 2.10
N GLU A 155 30.37 -5.35 1.03
CA GLU A 155 31.07 -4.57 0.02
C GLU A 155 31.55 -3.21 0.57
N GLU A 156 30.72 -2.55 1.37
CA GLU A 156 31.11 -1.32 2.08
C GLU A 156 32.32 -1.56 3.00
N TYR A 157 32.33 -2.65 3.74
CA TYR A 157 33.43 -3.01 4.63
C TYR A 157 34.73 -3.32 3.87
N ARG A 158 34.64 -3.95 2.69
CA ARG A 158 35.83 -4.26 1.87
C ARG A 158 36.40 -3.07 1.11
N GLY A 159 35.61 -2.02 0.93
CA GLY A 159 36.01 -0.78 0.26
C GLY A 159 36.67 0.23 1.17
N MET A 160 36.72 -0.01 2.49
CA MET A 160 37.44 0.78 3.49
C MET A 160 38.82 0.19 3.75
#